data_1318115538231e7c97c2cdd17b21172b
#
_entry.id   1318115538231e7c97c2cdd17b21172b
#
_cell.length_a   1.000
_cell.length_b   1.000
_cell.length_c   1.000
_cell.angle_alpha   90.00
_cell.angle_beta   90.00
_cell.angle_gamma   90.00
#
_symmetry.space_group_name_H-M   'P 1'
#
loop_
_entity.id
_entity.type
_entity.pdbx_description
1 polymer ?
#
loop_
_entity_poly.entity_id
_entity_poly.type
_entity_poly.pdbx_seq_one_letter_code
_entity_poly.pdbx_strand_id
1 'polypeptide(L)'
;MKQKTVVAAALGECVHVAGISNFLRLAESAGWKTVFLGPAVPIEEVLRAAKRENAELVGVSYRLTPETGERLLGEFAEAASEMHESGIRFAFGGTPPVVERAEALGFFERSFDGSEPVEEILAWLRGQQAAGQNEANYPQTTVERIQWKSPYPILRHHFGLPTMEATLAGIEKIAEAKAAALDLLVERL
;
A
#
# COMPACT_ATOMS: atom_id res chain seq x y z
N MET A 1 22.37 13.86 10.07
CA MET A 1 21.77 12.57 10.47
C MET A 1 21.86 11.65 9.27
N LYS A 2 22.22 10.36 9.42
CA LYS A 2 22.25 9.40 8.33
C LYS A 2 20.82 9.17 7.83
N GLN A 3 20.60 9.22 6.52
CA GLN A 3 19.29 8.93 5.93
C GLN A 3 18.95 7.46 6.12
N LYS A 4 17.78 7.17 6.66
CA LYS A 4 17.26 5.79 6.82
C LYS A 4 16.98 5.17 5.45
N THR A 5 17.20 3.88 5.33
CA THR A 5 16.97 3.14 4.08
C THR A 5 15.86 2.11 4.24
N VAL A 6 14.93 2.08 3.29
CA VAL A 6 13.95 1.02 3.13
C VAL A 6 14.19 0.26 1.82
N VAL A 7 14.23 -1.07 1.93
CA VAL A 7 14.26 -2.00 0.78
C VAL A 7 12.90 -2.62 0.66
N ALA A 8 12.34 -2.69 -0.57
CA ALA A 8 11.03 -3.27 -0.75
C ALA A 8 10.89 -4.08 -2.05
N ALA A 9 10.04 -5.12 -1.99
CA ALA A 9 9.78 -6.04 -3.10
C ALA A 9 8.38 -6.65 -3.04
N ALA A 10 7.85 -7.07 -4.20
CA ALA A 10 6.76 -8.03 -4.24
C ALA A 10 7.35 -9.44 -4.22
N LEU A 11 6.96 -10.26 -3.22
CA LEU A 11 7.56 -11.57 -2.93
C LEU A 11 7.11 -12.68 -3.86
N GLY A 12 8.00 -13.63 -4.08
CA GLY A 12 7.74 -14.91 -4.76
C GLY A 12 7.24 -14.68 -6.18
N GLU A 13 6.06 -15.16 -6.52
CA GLU A 13 5.46 -15.00 -7.85
C GLU A 13 4.53 -13.77 -7.95
N CYS A 14 4.48 -12.91 -6.94
CA CYS A 14 3.61 -11.75 -6.92
C CYS A 14 4.13 -10.64 -7.83
N VAL A 15 3.34 -10.28 -8.83
CA VAL A 15 3.66 -9.19 -9.79
C VAL A 15 2.94 -7.88 -9.48
N HIS A 16 2.14 -7.82 -8.42
CA HIS A 16 1.36 -6.65 -8.04
C HIS A 16 2.23 -5.64 -7.28
N VAL A 17 2.64 -4.59 -7.97
CA VAL A 17 3.60 -3.61 -7.42
C VAL A 17 2.99 -2.25 -7.06
N ALA A 18 1.72 -1.99 -7.39
CA ALA A 18 1.12 -0.68 -7.17
C ALA A 18 1.12 -0.25 -5.69
N GLY A 19 0.72 -1.15 -4.78
CA GLY A 19 0.69 -0.87 -3.35
C GLY A 19 2.08 -0.58 -2.79
N ILE A 20 3.06 -1.42 -3.12
CA ILE A 20 4.43 -1.27 -2.63
C ILE A 20 5.12 -0.03 -3.23
N SER A 21 4.82 0.32 -4.48
CA SER A 21 5.30 1.56 -5.09
C SER A 21 4.74 2.80 -4.39
N ASN A 22 3.46 2.78 -4.02
CA ASN A 22 2.86 3.85 -3.23
C ASN A 22 3.48 3.95 -1.84
N PHE A 23 3.71 2.84 -1.18
CA PHE A 23 4.39 2.80 0.11
C PHE A 23 5.79 3.44 0.04
N LEU A 24 6.58 3.10 -1.00
CA LEU A 24 7.90 3.69 -1.19
C LEU A 24 7.85 5.20 -1.44
N ARG A 25 6.86 5.71 -2.18
CA ARG A 25 6.67 7.17 -2.35
C ARG A 25 6.36 7.87 -1.02
N LEU A 26 5.57 7.23 -0.15
CA LEU A 26 5.33 7.76 1.19
C LEU A 26 6.59 7.73 2.04
N ALA A 27 7.41 6.68 1.93
CA ALA A 27 8.69 6.59 2.61
C ALA A 27 9.65 7.70 2.15
N GLU A 28 9.75 7.97 0.84
CA GLU A 28 10.50 9.11 0.30
C GLU A 28 10.01 10.45 0.87
N SER A 29 8.70 10.66 0.91
CA SER A 29 8.08 11.86 1.51
C SER A 29 8.36 11.98 3.01
N ALA A 30 8.61 10.86 3.69
CA ALA A 30 9.03 10.81 5.09
C ALA A 30 10.55 10.94 5.28
N GLY A 31 11.32 11.12 4.20
CA GLY A 31 12.76 11.34 4.21
C GLY A 31 13.63 10.07 4.14
N TRP A 32 13.04 8.92 3.80
CA TRP A 32 13.78 7.67 3.62
C TRP A 32 14.45 7.59 2.24
N LYS A 33 15.60 6.92 2.18
CA LYS A 33 16.15 6.38 0.92
C LYS A 33 15.37 5.11 0.58
N THR A 34 14.84 5.01 -0.63
CA THR A 34 14.07 3.85 -1.08
C THR A 34 14.85 3.00 -2.08
N VAL A 35 14.73 1.69 -1.96
CA VAL A 35 15.28 0.71 -2.89
C VAL A 35 14.18 -0.27 -3.26
N PHE A 36 13.71 -0.18 -4.50
CA PHE A 36 12.70 -1.10 -5.02
C PHE A 36 13.37 -2.21 -5.85
N LEU A 37 13.17 -3.46 -5.44
CA LEU A 37 13.75 -4.61 -6.13
C LEU A 37 12.87 -5.13 -7.28
N GLY A 38 11.60 -4.73 -7.32
CA GLY A 38 10.68 -5.14 -8.38
C GLY A 38 9.65 -6.18 -7.97
N PRO A 39 8.96 -6.75 -8.97
CA PRO A 39 8.03 -7.87 -8.79
C PRO A 39 8.76 -9.22 -8.74
N ALA A 40 8.06 -10.22 -8.19
CA ALA A 40 8.47 -11.63 -8.24
C ALA A 40 9.88 -11.90 -7.67
N VAL A 41 10.23 -11.25 -6.55
CA VAL A 41 11.58 -11.32 -5.97
C VAL A 41 11.65 -12.47 -4.96
N PRO A 42 12.68 -13.34 -5.06
CA PRO A 42 12.92 -14.40 -4.08
C PRO A 42 13.29 -13.82 -2.70
N ILE A 43 12.96 -14.56 -1.63
CA ILE A 43 13.24 -14.17 -0.24
C ILE A 43 14.70 -13.82 -0.04
N GLU A 44 15.61 -14.69 -0.50
CA GLU A 44 17.04 -14.54 -0.31
C GLU A 44 17.59 -13.27 -0.98
N GLU A 45 16.99 -12.86 -2.10
CA GLU A 45 17.39 -11.64 -2.78
C GLU A 45 16.96 -10.40 -2.01
N VAL A 46 15.74 -10.40 -1.45
CA VAL A 46 15.28 -9.32 -0.57
C VAL A 46 16.21 -9.15 0.62
N LEU A 47 16.52 -10.24 1.31
CA LEU A 47 17.36 -10.20 2.51
C LEU A 47 18.83 -9.82 2.17
N ARG A 48 19.35 -10.29 1.04
CA ARG A 48 20.66 -9.89 0.55
C ARG A 48 20.74 -8.41 0.22
N ALA A 49 19.71 -7.89 -0.43
CA ALA A 49 19.62 -6.47 -0.74
C ALA A 49 19.48 -5.62 0.52
N ALA A 50 18.68 -6.04 1.49
CA ALA A 50 18.55 -5.36 2.77
C ALA A 50 19.89 -5.24 3.51
N LYS A 51 20.70 -6.32 3.55
CA LYS A 51 22.05 -6.32 4.11
C LYS A 51 22.98 -5.37 3.33
N ARG A 52 23.00 -5.46 2.01
CA ARG A 52 23.86 -4.64 1.13
C ARG A 52 23.57 -3.15 1.27
N GLU A 53 22.30 -2.77 1.36
CA GLU A 53 21.86 -1.38 1.47
C GLU A 53 21.88 -0.84 2.91
N ASN A 54 22.22 -1.68 3.90
CA ASN A 54 22.08 -1.38 5.34
C ASN A 54 20.70 -0.84 5.67
N ALA A 55 19.67 -1.59 5.26
CA ALA A 55 18.27 -1.20 5.44
C ALA A 55 17.88 -1.21 6.93
N GLU A 56 17.18 -0.18 7.37
CA GLU A 56 16.51 -0.13 8.68
C GLU A 56 15.05 -0.63 8.60
N LEU A 57 14.50 -0.73 7.38
CA LEU A 57 13.16 -1.22 7.13
C LEU A 57 13.15 -2.09 5.87
N VAL A 58 12.48 -3.22 5.93
CA VAL A 58 12.18 -4.07 4.79
C VAL A 58 10.67 -4.13 4.60
N GLY A 59 10.19 -3.70 3.43
CA GLY A 59 8.80 -3.78 3.03
C GLY A 59 8.58 -4.90 2.02
N VAL A 60 7.68 -5.83 2.30
CA VAL A 60 7.33 -6.89 1.35
C VAL A 60 5.85 -6.90 1.06
N SER A 61 5.47 -7.32 -0.14
CA SER A 61 4.05 -7.43 -0.51
C SER A 61 3.73 -8.75 -1.18
N TYR A 62 2.51 -9.24 -0.92
CA TYR A 62 1.96 -10.41 -1.59
C TYR A 62 0.44 -10.30 -1.71
N ARG A 63 -0.13 -10.55 -2.90
CA ARG A 63 -1.54 -10.28 -3.20
C ARG A 63 -2.22 -11.41 -3.98
N LEU A 64 -1.68 -12.61 -3.94
CA LEU A 64 -2.30 -13.78 -4.58
C LEU A 64 -3.18 -14.54 -3.56
N THR A 65 -2.98 -15.84 -3.38
CA THR A 65 -3.82 -16.66 -2.50
C THR A 65 -3.39 -16.60 -1.04
N PRO A 66 -4.32 -16.56 -0.07
CA PRO A 66 -3.98 -16.50 1.35
C PRO A 66 -3.11 -17.69 1.82
N GLU A 67 -3.40 -18.91 1.37
CA GLU A 67 -2.69 -20.11 1.77
C GLU A 67 -1.23 -20.11 1.30
N THR A 68 -1.00 -19.71 0.05
CA THR A 68 0.37 -19.57 -0.47
C THR A 68 1.07 -18.40 0.21
N GLY A 69 0.35 -17.30 0.49
CA GLY A 69 0.85 -16.16 1.23
C GLY A 69 1.32 -16.54 2.62
N GLU A 70 0.51 -17.25 3.39
CA GLU A 70 0.84 -17.71 4.74
C GLU A 70 2.14 -18.53 4.77
N ARG A 71 2.26 -19.52 3.88
CA ARG A 71 3.48 -20.34 3.76
C ARG A 71 4.71 -19.49 3.39
N LEU A 72 4.58 -18.63 2.37
CA LEU A 72 5.68 -17.79 1.91
C LEU A 72 6.12 -16.77 2.98
N LEU A 73 5.18 -16.21 3.72
CA LEU A 73 5.47 -15.27 4.80
C LEU A 73 6.08 -15.97 6.01
N GLY A 74 5.71 -17.22 6.29
CA GLY A 74 6.36 -18.07 7.29
C GLY A 74 7.82 -18.33 6.94
N GLU A 75 8.08 -18.76 5.69
CA GLU A 75 9.44 -18.97 5.18
C GLU A 75 10.27 -17.66 5.22
N PHE A 76 9.65 -16.53 4.89
CA PHE A 76 10.28 -15.22 4.98
C PHE A 76 10.64 -14.85 6.42
N ALA A 77 9.71 -15.03 7.36
CA ALA A 77 9.92 -14.71 8.77
C ALA A 77 11.05 -15.56 9.38
N GLU A 78 11.10 -16.85 9.04
CA GLU A 78 12.18 -17.75 9.48
C GLU A 78 13.54 -17.29 8.92
N ALA A 79 13.62 -17.03 7.62
CA ALA A 79 14.86 -16.60 6.96
C ALA A 79 15.34 -15.21 7.42
N ALA A 80 14.43 -14.35 7.87
CA ALA A 80 14.71 -12.98 8.30
C ALA A 80 14.90 -12.84 9.82
N SER A 81 14.79 -13.92 10.60
CA SER A 81 14.78 -13.88 12.07
C SER A 81 16.01 -13.19 12.67
N GLU A 82 17.21 -13.54 12.23
CA GLU A 82 18.46 -12.90 12.69
C GLU A 82 18.49 -11.40 12.40
N MET A 83 17.94 -10.98 11.25
CA MET A 83 17.88 -9.56 10.88
C MET A 83 16.88 -8.82 11.75
N HIS A 84 15.75 -9.44 12.06
CA HIS A 84 14.75 -8.92 12.97
C HIS A 84 15.31 -8.74 14.39
N GLU A 85 16.02 -9.75 14.91
CA GLU A 85 16.70 -9.70 16.22
C GLU A 85 17.80 -8.61 16.26
N SER A 86 18.43 -8.32 15.12
CA SER A 86 19.41 -7.22 14.99
C SER A 86 18.77 -5.82 14.93
N GLY A 87 17.45 -5.72 14.98
CA GLY A 87 16.70 -4.46 15.01
C GLY A 87 16.24 -3.92 13.66
N ILE A 88 16.33 -4.72 12.59
CA ILE A 88 15.73 -4.35 11.31
C ILE A 88 14.21 -4.52 11.42
N ARG A 89 13.49 -3.50 11.01
CA ARG A 89 12.01 -3.47 11.01
C ARG A 89 11.46 -4.12 9.76
N PHE A 90 10.33 -4.78 9.88
CA PHE A 90 9.65 -5.43 8.75
C PHE A 90 8.20 -4.96 8.64
N ALA A 91 7.79 -4.65 7.40
CA ALA A 91 6.41 -4.28 7.06
C ALA A 91 5.87 -5.15 5.95
N PHE A 92 4.59 -5.41 5.99
CA PHE A 92 3.90 -6.23 5.00
C PHE A 92 2.76 -5.43 4.32
N GLY A 93 2.50 -5.72 3.04
CA GLY A 93 1.35 -5.20 2.31
C GLY A 93 0.65 -6.30 1.51
N GLY A 94 -0.67 -6.39 1.64
CA GLY A 94 -1.43 -7.46 0.98
C GLY A 94 -2.88 -7.14 0.71
N THR A 95 -3.65 -8.16 0.34
CA THR A 95 -5.12 -8.13 0.41
C THR A 95 -5.56 -8.42 1.85
N PRO A 96 -6.76 -7.98 2.29
CA PRO A 96 -7.20 -8.21 3.66
C PRO A 96 -7.02 -9.65 4.15
N PRO A 97 -7.40 -10.72 3.42
CA PRO A 97 -7.20 -12.09 3.88
C PRO A 97 -5.74 -12.51 4.04
N VAL A 98 -4.81 -11.92 3.27
CA VAL A 98 -3.37 -12.21 3.40
C VAL A 98 -2.78 -11.40 4.55
N VAL A 99 -3.26 -10.18 4.78
CA VAL A 99 -2.87 -9.34 5.93
C VAL A 99 -3.24 -10.03 7.25
N GLU A 100 -4.44 -10.58 7.36
CA GLU A 100 -4.85 -11.36 8.54
C GLU A 100 -3.86 -12.50 8.86
N ARG A 101 -3.36 -13.19 7.83
CA ARG A 101 -2.34 -14.25 7.99
C ARG A 101 -0.98 -13.69 8.41
N ALA A 102 -0.58 -12.56 7.84
CA ALA A 102 0.67 -11.90 8.20
C ALA A 102 0.66 -11.40 9.65
N GLU A 103 -0.46 -10.86 10.10
CA GLU A 103 -0.65 -10.43 11.50
C GLU A 103 -0.63 -11.59 12.47
N ALA A 104 -1.24 -12.73 12.11
CA ALA A 104 -1.22 -13.93 12.92
C ALA A 104 0.19 -14.51 13.14
N LEU A 105 1.13 -14.26 12.23
CA LEU A 105 2.54 -14.65 12.39
C LEU A 105 3.26 -13.83 13.48
N GLY A 106 2.82 -12.61 13.77
CA GLY A 106 3.43 -11.73 14.76
C GLY A 106 4.86 -11.28 14.44
N PHE A 107 5.31 -11.43 13.19
CA PHE A 107 6.65 -11.07 12.73
C PHE A 107 6.76 -9.62 12.22
N PHE A 108 5.75 -9.16 11.50
CA PHE A 108 5.75 -7.84 10.91
C PHE A 108 5.33 -6.78 11.92
N GLU A 109 6.12 -5.71 12.03
CA GLU A 109 5.78 -4.58 12.91
C GLU A 109 4.50 -3.87 12.47
N ARG A 110 4.26 -3.82 11.15
CA ARG A 110 3.06 -3.22 10.58
C ARG A 110 2.64 -3.97 9.32
N SER A 111 1.34 -4.20 9.20
CA SER A 111 0.73 -4.75 8.00
C SER A 111 -0.27 -3.74 7.41
N PHE A 112 -0.40 -3.73 6.08
CA PHE A 112 -1.21 -2.78 5.33
C PHE A 112 -2.09 -3.52 4.32
N ASP A 113 -3.39 -3.26 4.35
CA ASP A 113 -4.35 -3.79 3.37
C ASP A 113 -4.75 -2.74 2.31
N GLY A 114 -4.34 -1.49 2.51
CA GLY A 114 -4.63 -0.35 1.67
C GLY A 114 -5.83 0.47 2.14
N SER A 115 -6.38 0.18 3.31
CA SER A 115 -7.46 0.97 3.93
C SER A 115 -6.92 2.07 4.85
N GLU A 116 -5.62 2.02 5.18
CA GLU A 116 -5.01 2.93 6.14
C GLU A 116 -4.91 4.36 5.59
N PRO A 117 -5.20 5.37 6.43
CA PRO A 117 -4.98 6.77 6.08
C PRO A 117 -3.49 7.04 5.79
N VAL A 118 -3.23 7.86 4.77
CA VAL A 118 -1.85 8.23 4.38
C VAL A 118 -1.10 8.88 5.55
N GLU A 119 -1.79 9.69 6.34
CA GLU A 119 -1.23 10.38 7.50
C GLU A 119 -0.72 9.41 8.57
N GLU A 120 -1.42 8.29 8.75
CA GLU A 120 -1.04 7.25 9.69
C GLU A 120 0.23 6.52 9.24
N ILE A 121 0.31 6.19 7.94
CA ILE A 121 1.50 5.58 7.35
C ILE A 121 2.69 6.52 7.47
N LEU A 122 2.52 7.81 7.16
CA LEU A 122 3.57 8.81 7.28
C LEU A 122 4.03 9.02 8.72
N ALA A 123 3.11 9.05 9.69
CA ALA A 123 3.43 9.15 11.11
C ALA A 123 4.27 7.94 11.56
N TRP A 124 3.86 6.73 11.19
CA TRP A 124 4.61 5.50 11.48
C TRP A 124 6.02 5.51 10.85
N LEU A 125 6.15 5.90 9.58
CA LEU A 125 7.45 6.00 8.90
C LEU A 125 8.39 7.01 9.56
N ARG A 126 7.85 8.10 10.13
CA ARG A 126 8.60 9.12 10.88
C ARG A 126 8.92 8.72 12.31
N GLY A 127 8.40 7.58 12.79
CA GLY A 127 8.53 7.15 14.18
C GLY A 127 7.72 8.03 15.15
N GLN A 128 6.69 8.67 14.67
CA GLN A 128 5.72 9.42 15.46
C GLN A 128 4.58 8.48 15.86
N GLN A 129 4.08 8.59 17.09
CA GLN A 129 2.81 7.98 17.42
C GLN A 129 1.74 8.67 16.56
N ALA A 130 0.86 7.88 15.93
CA ALA A 130 -0.31 8.45 15.28
C ALA A 130 -1.01 9.33 16.32
N ALA A 131 -1.14 10.61 16.03
CA ALA A 131 -1.95 11.51 16.86
C ALA A 131 -3.30 10.84 17.00
N GLY A 132 -3.72 10.58 18.24
CA GLY A 132 -4.85 9.74 18.57
C GLY A 132 -6.03 10.07 17.66
N GLN A 133 -6.67 9.04 17.17
CA GLN A 133 -7.80 9.12 16.28
C GLN A 133 -8.75 10.20 16.78
N ASN A 134 -8.77 11.33 16.10
CA ASN A 134 -9.88 12.27 16.24
C ASN A 134 -11.07 11.56 15.58
N GLU A 135 -11.90 10.91 16.39
CA GLU A 135 -13.18 10.31 15.97
C GLU A 135 -14.11 11.32 15.28
N ALA A 136 -13.70 12.58 15.23
CA ALA A 136 -14.54 13.70 14.82
C ALA A 136 -14.81 13.82 13.32
N ASN A 137 -14.22 12.99 12.44
CA ASN A 137 -14.36 13.18 11.00
C ASN A 137 -14.51 11.89 10.16
N TYR A 138 -14.92 10.76 10.76
CA TYR A 138 -15.33 9.62 9.94
C TYR A 138 -16.75 9.86 9.41
N PRO A 139 -16.94 9.74 8.09
CA PRO A 139 -18.28 9.86 7.48
C PRO A 139 -19.25 8.87 8.12
N GLN A 140 -20.39 9.38 8.60
CA GLN A 140 -21.38 8.57 9.34
C GLN A 140 -22.28 7.74 8.42
N THR A 141 -22.27 8.02 7.10
CA THR A 141 -23.10 7.32 6.12
C THR A 141 -22.30 6.32 5.30
N THR A 142 -22.98 5.30 4.78
CA THR A 142 -22.36 4.28 3.89
C THR A 142 -21.79 4.93 2.62
N VAL A 143 -22.45 5.95 2.09
CA VAL A 143 -22.00 6.68 0.90
C VAL A 143 -20.73 7.47 1.20
N GLU A 144 -20.68 8.16 2.33
CA GLU A 144 -19.48 8.88 2.79
C GLU A 144 -18.31 7.92 3.05
N ARG A 145 -18.57 6.74 3.64
CA ARG A 145 -17.54 5.70 3.83
C ARG A 145 -16.99 5.16 2.51
N ILE A 146 -17.85 4.91 1.52
CA ILE A 146 -17.42 4.46 0.19
C ILE A 146 -16.59 5.55 -0.49
N GLN A 147 -16.98 6.81 -0.34
CA GLN A 147 -16.25 7.96 -0.87
C GLN A 147 -14.87 8.12 -0.22
N TRP A 148 -14.74 7.86 1.09
CA TRP A 148 -13.46 7.91 1.80
C TRP A 148 -12.55 6.70 1.53
N LYS A 149 -13.13 5.52 1.32
CA LYS A 149 -12.41 4.30 0.94
C LYS A 149 -12.02 4.24 -0.54
N SER A 150 -12.36 5.27 -1.32
CA SER A 150 -11.92 5.33 -2.71
C SER A 150 -10.39 5.32 -2.77
N PRO A 151 -9.75 4.44 -3.56
CA PRO A 151 -8.30 4.41 -3.74
C PRO A 151 -7.73 5.67 -4.41
N TYR A 152 -8.58 6.63 -4.74
CA TYR A 152 -8.23 7.88 -5.42
C TYR A 152 -7.83 9.08 -4.53
N PRO A 153 -7.87 9.10 -3.19
CA PRO A 153 -7.32 10.21 -2.41
C PRO A 153 -5.85 10.50 -2.73
N ILE A 154 -5.06 9.45 -3.01
CA ILE A 154 -3.64 9.58 -3.39
C ILE A 154 -3.49 10.25 -4.74
N LEU A 155 -4.29 9.87 -5.74
CA LEU A 155 -4.29 10.51 -7.06
C LEU A 155 -4.71 11.97 -6.98
N ARG A 156 -5.70 12.30 -6.14
CA ARG A 156 -6.17 13.66 -5.93
C ARG A 156 -5.07 14.58 -5.40
N HIS A 157 -4.33 14.14 -4.40
CA HIS A 157 -3.26 14.93 -3.80
C HIS A 157 -2.06 15.09 -4.76
N HIS A 158 -1.78 14.08 -5.56
CA HIS A 158 -0.61 14.06 -6.46
C HIS A 158 -0.83 14.78 -7.79
N PHE A 159 -2.06 14.77 -8.30
CA PHE A 159 -2.39 15.33 -9.61
C PHE A 159 -3.23 16.61 -9.56
N GLY A 160 -3.46 17.17 -8.37
CA GLY A 160 -4.29 18.37 -8.22
C GLY A 160 -5.71 18.18 -8.75
N LEU A 161 -6.22 16.94 -8.68
CA LEU A 161 -7.57 16.66 -9.16
C LEU A 161 -8.59 17.44 -8.35
N PRO A 162 -9.65 17.94 -9.00
CA PRO A 162 -10.69 18.72 -8.36
C PRO A 162 -11.39 17.94 -7.25
N THR A 163 -12.13 18.65 -6.42
CA THR A 163 -12.91 18.06 -5.32
C THR A 163 -13.76 16.89 -5.82
N MET A 164 -14.20 16.02 -4.90
CA MET A 164 -15.00 14.85 -5.23
C MET A 164 -16.30 15.21 -5.97
N GLU A 165 -16.92 16.35 -5.64
CA GLU A 165 -18.07 16.91 -6.34
C GLU A 165 -17.77 17.14 -7.82
N ALA A 166 -16.61 17.72 -8.14
CA ALA A 166 -16.19 17.93 -9.53
C ALA A 166 -15.83 16.61 -10.25
N THR A 167 -15.39 15.57 -9.50
CA THR A 167 -15.14 14.24 -10.07
C THR A 167 -16.45 13.51 -10.35
N LEU A 168 -17.44 13.59 -9.45
CA LEU A 168 -18.78 13.06 -9.66
C LEU A 168 -19.50 13.77 -10.81
N ALA A 169 -19.46 15.09 -10.87
CA ALA A 169 -19.98 15.86 -11.99
C ALA A 169 -19.31 15.50 -13.33
N GLY A 170 -18.01 15.16 -13.30
CA GLY A 170 -17.29 14.65 -14.46
C GLY A 170 -17.78 13.26 -14.89
N ILE A 171 -18.04 12.36 -13.96
CA ILE A 171 -18.59 11.02 -14.23
C ILE A 171 -20.03 11.11 -14.78
N GLU A 172 -20.86 11.98 -14.22
CA GLU A 172 -22.21 12.21 -14.71
C GLU A 172 -22.20 12.73 -16.16
N LYS A 173 -21.36 13.70 -16.48
CA LYS A 173 -21.19 14.20 -17.85
C LYS A 173 -20.70 13.12 -18.83
N ILE A 174 -19.84 12.22 -18.40
CA ILE A 174 -19.39 11.07 -19.22
C ILE A 174 -20.55 10.10 -19.44
N ALA A 175 -21.37 9.83 -18.41
CA ALA A 175 -22.53 8.98 -18.52
C ALA A 175 -23.58 9.56 -19.47
N GLU A 176 -23.88 10.86 -19.35
CA GLU A 176 -24.77 11.58 -20.27
C GLU A 176 -24.26 11.56 -21.71
N ALA A 177 -22.97 11.81 -21.92
CA ALA A 177 -22.36 11.78 -23.24
C ALA A 177 -22.40 10.37 -23.88
N LYS A 178 -22.25 9.31 -23.06
CA LYS A 178 -22.40 7.93 -23.53
C LYS A 178 -23.86 7.59 -23.89
N ALA A 179 -24.80 8.05 -23.10
CA ALA A 179 -26.23 7.85 -23.40
C ALA A 179 -26.62 8.56 -24.70
N ALA A 180 -26.23 9.81 -24.88
CA ALA A 180 -26.47 10.56 -26.12
C ALA A 180 -25.81 9.92 -27.35
N ALA A 181 -24.61 9.34 -27.21
CA ALA A 181 -23.94 8.63 -28.30
C ALA A 181 -24.64 7.32 -28.67
N LEU A 182 -25.22 6.61 -27.70
CA LEU A 182 -26.03 5.41 -27.91
C LEU A 182 -27.34 5.73 -28.64
N ASP A 183 -28.03 6.80 -28.26
CA ASP A 183 -29.26 7.26 -28.93
C ASP A 183 -29.01 7.60 -30.40
N LEU A 184 -27.92 8.32 -30.68
CA LEU A 184 -27.49 8.63 -32.05
C LEU A 184 -27.14 7.40 -32.89
N LEU A 185 -26.65 6.32 -32.26
CA LEU A 185 -26.37 5.06 -32.93
C LEU A 185 -27.67 4.28 -33.22
N VAL A 186 -28.64 4.31 -32.33
CA VAL A 186 -29.96 3.67 -32.51
C VAL A 186 -30.77 4.35 -33.62
N GLU A 187 -30.70 5.70 -33.74
CA GLU A 187 -31.36 6.45 -34.80
C GLU A 187 -30.79 6.20 -36.21
N ARG A 188 -29.60 5.61 -36.31
CA ARG A 188 -28.92 5.30 -37.57
C ARG A 188 -29.03 3.84 -38.03
N LEU A 189 -29.65 2.97 -37.24
CA LEU A 189 -29.94 1.59 -37.57
C LEU A 189 -31.38 1.44 -38.04
#